data_3f9b86279c8f782a3cf7cac3f47e9fb4
#
_entry.id   3f9b86279c8f782a3cf7cac3f47e9fb4
#
_cell.length_a   1.000
_cell.length_b   1.000
_cell.length_c   1.000
_cell.angle_alpha   90.00
_cell.angle_beta   90.00
_cell.angle_gamma   90.00
#
_symmetry.space_group_name_H-M   'P 1'
#
loop_
_entity.id
_entity.type
_entity.pdbx_description
1 polymer ?
#
loop_
_entity_poly.entity_id
_entity_poly.type
_entity_poly.pdbx_seq_one_letter_code
_entity_poly.pdbx_strand_id
1 'polypeptide(L)'
;MILRDNTKYSFTSGNLDEYLMLQNIANKKMSDLLDENGNDLLIYPHSFYQCEDEAGKQHLFSLQSQWKGQQCTKLQLETGNMVGFIGMNGKSVSIHSRFSKNAEEDFFLHYMLSRVLNFNVVNLSHGTADDQIFNFLLYLFPKLLNEALSQGIYKEYQRNEYNDANVRGLIDINRHLKMNIPFNGHIAYRTREFSHDNHITELIRHTIEYIGKTKYGRGLLEKDEETRRSVALIVSATSRYSRQEREKVIKSNLKIINHPYFSRYAPLQKLCLRILRHEKIKYGNKKPKIYGILFDISYLWEEYLATILTKQGFKHPNNRKKIGRIYLAKDKLFPRYPDFHREFDNTIIDAKYKREINRDDVHQMITYMYRFCLLYTSPSPRDAHESRMP
;
A
#
# COMPACT_ATOMS: atom_id res chain seq x y z
N MET A 1 -7.99 -20.20 -12.86
CA MET A 1 -7.36 -21.14 -11.90
C MET A 1 -7.45 -20.57 -10.50
N ILE A 2 -7.79 -21.38 -9.49
CA ILE A 2 -7.88 -20.94 -8.09
C ILE A 2 -6.85 -21.71 -7.27
N LEU A 3 -6.00 -20.98 -6.56
CA LEU A 3 -4.97 -21.49 -5.65
C LEU A 3 -5.24 -21.00 -4.22
N ARG A 4 -4.53 -21.56 -3.25
CA ARG A 4 -4.49 -21.06 -1.87
C ARG A 4 -3.08 -20.65 -1.52
N ASP A 5 -2.93 -19.66 -0.66
CA ASP A 5 -1.65 -19.20 -0.19
C ASP A 5 -0.94 -20.29 0.64
N ASN A 6 0.40 -20.25 0.64
CA ASN A 6 1.29 -21.15 1.39
C ASN A 6 0.90 -22.63 1.25
N THR A 7 0.60 -23.04 0.02
CA THR A 7 0.13 -24.40 -0.29
C THR A 7 0.97 -25.00 -1.40
N LYS A 8 1.25 -26.31 -1.27
CA LYS A 8 1.97 -27.10 -2.29
C LYS A 8 1.00 -27.81 -3.18
N TYR A 9 1.17 -27.66 -4.49
CA TYR A 9 0.38 -28.33 -5.52
C TYR A 9 1.28 -29.23 -6.36
N SER A 10 0.77 -30.38 -6.74
CA SER A 10 1.46 -31.29 -7.65
C SER A 10 0.51 -31.60 -8.81
N PHE A 11 0.96 -31.31 -10.02
CA PHE A 11 0.14 -31.51 -11.24
C PHE A 11 0.85 -32.51 -12.15
N THR A 12 0.08 -33.41 -12.71
CA THR A 12 0.53 -34.35 -13.74
C THR A 12 -0.12 -33.98 -15.06
N SER A 13 0.60 -34.09 -16.16
CA SER A 13 0.28 -33.66 -17.54
C SER A 13 -1.20 -33.56 -17.91
N GLY A 14 -1.67 -32.35 -18.26
CA GLY A 14 -3.02 -32.16 -18.79
C GLY A 14 -3.37 -30.73 -19.22
N ASN A 15 -2.82 -29.70 -18.60
CA ASN A 15 -3.16 -28.28 -18.88
C ASN A 15 -1.91 -27.40 -19.06
N LEU A 16 -1.11 -27.72 -20.08
CA LEU A 16 0.20 -27.09 -20.28
C LEU A 16 0.10 -25.55 -20.47
N ASP A 17 -0.96 -25.08 -21.12
CA ASP A 17 -1.11 -23.66 -21.45
C ASP A 17 -1.40 -22.76 -20.23
N GLU A 18 -2.06 -23.26 -19.21
CA GLU A 18 -2.25 -22.52 -17.94
C GLU A 18 -0.92 -22.40 -17.19
N TYR A 19 -0.06 -23.40 -17.30
CA TYR A 19 1.24 -23.44 -16.64
C TYR A 19 2.30 -22.56 -17.30
N LEU A 20 2.22 -22.33 -18.60
CA LEU A 20 3.12 -21.40 -19.30
C LEU A 20 3.00 -19.97 -18.75
N MET A 21 1.79 -19.58 -18.34
CA MET A 21 1.60 -18.33 -17.65
C MET A 21 2.35 -18.29 -16.30
N LEU A 22 2.24 -19.38 -15.53
CA LEU A 22 2.91 -19.48 -14.23
C LEU A 22 4.44 -19.49 -14.35
N GLN A 23 5.01 -20.08 -15.40
CA GLN A 23 6.45 -20.05 -15.64
C GLN A 23 7.02 -18.64 -15.82
N ASN A 24 6.25 -17.74 -16.43
CA ASN A 24 6.67 -16.34 -16.61
C ASN A 24 6.68 -15.52 -15.33
N ILE A 25 5.95 -15.98 -14.31
CA ILE A 25 5.79 -15.29 -13.02
C ILE A 25 6.58 -16.01 -11.92
N ALA A 26 6.67 -17.33 -12.01
CA ALA A 26 7.29 -18.18 -11.00
C ALA A 26 8.79 -17.91 -10.86
N ASN A 27 9.31 -18.12 -9.67
CA ASN A 27 10.73 -17.99 -9.32
C ASN A 27 11.31 -16.57 -9.54
N LYS A 28 10.49 -15.58 -9.88
CA LYS A 28 10.88 -14.18 -9.92
C LYS A 28 10.65 -13.54 -8.56
N LYS A 29 11.55 -12.66 -8.16
CA LYS A 29 11.34 -11.84 -6.97
C LYS A 29 10.21 -10.85 -7.23
N MET A 30 9.46 -10.53 -6.19
CA MET A 30 8.37 -9.55 -6.30
C MET A 30 8.86 -8.16 -6.71
N SER A 31 10.06 -7.74 -6.29
CA SER A 31 10.69 -6.52 -6.77
C SER A 31 10.81 -6.50 -8.29
N ASP A 32 11.32 -7.59 -8.86
CA ASP A 32 11.57 -7.70 -10.30
C ASP A 32 10.25 -7.69 -11.09
N LEU A 33 9.21 -8.38 -10.55
CA LEU A 33 7.87 -8.36 -11.13
C LEU A 33 7.24 -6.96 -11.15
N LEU A 34 7.45 -6.18 -10.09
CA LEU A 34 6.97 -4.79 -10.00
C LEU A 34 7.72 -3.88 -10.97
N ASP A 35 9.04 -4.03 -11.09
CA ASP A 35 9.86 -3.22 -11.99
C ASP A 35 9.52 -3.50 -13.45
N GLU A 36 9.30 -4.78 -13.82
CA GLU A 36 8.91 -5.18 -15.17
C GLU A 36 7.50 -4.70 -15.58
N ASN A 37 6.54 -4.69 -14.63
CA ASN A 37 5.12 -4.47 -14.94
C ASN A 37 4.59 -3.10 -14.45
N GLY A 38 5.36 -2.37 -13.67
CA GLY A 38 5.07 -0.98 -13.29
C GLY A 38 3.70 -0.80 -12.63
N ASN A 39 2.79 -0.07 -13.30
CA ASN A 39 1.48 0.27 -12.74
C ASN A 39 0.42 -0.83 -12.89
N ASP A 40 0.66 -1.83 -13.73
CA ASP A 40 -0.34 -2.86 -14.03
C ASP A 40 -0.39 -3.96 -12.95
N LEU A 41 0.69 -4.11 -12.15
CA LEU A 41 0.75 -5.00 -11.01
C LEU A 41 0.85 -4.21 -9.71
N LEU A 42 -0.03 -4.50 -8.75
CA LEU A 42 -0.03 -3.89 -7.43
C LEU A 42 0.19 -4.94 -6.36
N ILE A 43 1.10 -4.66 -5.45
CA ILE A 43 1.34 -5.48 -4.26
C ILE A 43 1.15 -4.59 -3.03
N TYR A 44 0.09 -4.83 -2.27
CA TYR A 44 -0.19 -4.09 -1.05
C TYR A 44 0.47 -4.78 0.15
N PRO A 45 1.19 -4.09 1.01
CA PRO A 45 1.44 -2.65 1.05
C PRO A 45 2.66 -2.18 0.24
N HIS A 46 3.46 -3.08 -0.31
CA HIS A 46 4.79 -2.82 -0.88
C HIS A 46 4.81 -1.75 -1.98
N SER A 47 3.80 -1.73 -2.86
CA SER A 47 3.73 -0.75 -3.96
C SER A 47 3.56 0.70 -3.49
N PHE A 48 3.12 0.92 -2.26
CA PHE A 48 2.82 2.24 -1.71
C PHE A 48 3.84 2.68 -0.67
N TYR A 49 4.20 1.80 0.26
CA TYR A 49 5.13 2.12 1.33
C TYR A 49 6.56 1.75 0.94
N GLN A 50 7.51 2.58 1.29
CA GLN A 50 8.93 2.21 1.20
C GLN A 50 9.22 1.22 2.32
N CYS A 51 9.23 -0.04 1.97
CA CYS A 51 9.64 -1.11 2.87
C CYS A 51 10.99 -1.62 2.39
N GLU A 52 12.01 -1.58 3.22
CA GLU A 52 13.26 -2.33 3.02
C GLU A 52 13.04 -3.82 3.32
N ASP A 53 11.90 -4.35 2.89
CA ASP A 53 11.41 -5.62 3.38
C ASP A 53 11.99 -6.82 2.66
N GLU A 54 12.12 -7.89 3.43
CA GLU A 54 12.27 -9.25 2.93
C GLU A 54 11.15 -9.66 1.96
N ALA A 55 9.97 -9.03 2.02
CA ALA A 55 8.86 -9.28 1.11
C ALA A 55 9.23 -9.04 -0.36
N GLY A 56 10.02 -8.01 -0.69
CA GLY A 56 10.52 -7.80 -2.05
C GLY A 56 11.43 -8.92 -2.55
N LYS A 57 12.04 -9.69 -1.64
CA LYS A 57 12.91 -10.83 -1.95
C LYS A 57 12.13 -12.14 -2.08
N GLN A 58 10.87 -12.19 -1.65
CA GLN A 58 10.03 -13.38 -1.75
C GLN A 58 9.58 -13.61 -3.19
N HIS A 59 9.35 -14.87 -3.51
CA HIS A 59 8.74 -15.29 -4.77
C HIS A 59 7.23 -15.40 -4.58
N LEU A 60 6.46 -14.98 -5.59
CA LEU A 60 5.02 -15.18 -5.58
C LEU A 60 4.67 -16.66 -5.64
N PHE A 61 5.36 -17.36 -6.54
CA PHE A 61 5.30 -18.81 -6.71
C PHE A 61 6.70 -19.36 -6.83
N SER A 62 6.97 -20.51 -6.21
CA SER A 62 8.07 -21.35 -6.60
C SER A 62 7.57 -22.51 -7.46
N LEU A 63 8.19 -22.70 -8.62
CA LEU A 63 7.79 -23.69 -9.59
C LEU A 63 8.97 -24.60 -9.92
N GLN A 64 8.78 -25.88 -9.74
CA GLN A 64 9.73 -26.92 -10.15
C GLN A 64 9.06 -27.81 -11.19
N SER A 65 9.66 -27.96 -12.36
CA SER A 65 9.17 -28.80 -13.44
C SER A 65 10.14 -29.95 -13.73
N GLN A 66 9.59 -31.14 -13.90
CA GLN A 66 10.34 -32.31 -14.37
C GLN A 66 9.95 -32.61 -15.81
N TRP A 67 10.96 -32.63 -16.68
CA TRP A 67 10.78 -32.86 -18.12
C TRP A 67 11.33 -34.21 -18.52
N LYS A 68 10.60 -34.92 -19.38
CA LYS A 68 11.06 -36.12 -20.06
C LYS A 68 11.01 -35.89 -21.57
N GLY A 69 12.16 -35.56 -22.15
CA GLY A 69 12.20 -35.02 -23.53
C GLY A 69 11.50 -33.65 -23.61
N GLN A 70 10.55 -33.53 -24.54
CA GLN A 70 9.77 -32.29 -24.71
C GLN A 70 8.47 -32.24 -23.87
N GLN A 71 8.15 -33.29 -23.12
CA GLN A 71 6.94 -33.35 -22.31
C GLN A 71 7.25 -33.05 -20.81
N CYS A 72 6.51 -32.13 -20.23
CA CYS A 72 6.50 -31.92 -18.79
C CYS A 72 5.73 -33.06 -18.13
N THR A 73 6.41 -33.85 -17.32
CA THR A 73 5.82 -35.04 -16.65
C THR A 73 5.28 -34.73 -15.27
N LYS A 74 5.87 -33.78 -14.56
CA LYS A 74 5.46 -33.36 -13.23
C LYS A 74 5.75 -31.89 -13.01
N LEU A 75 4.78 -31.19 -12.45
CA LEU A 75 4.92 -29.79 -12.04
C LEU A 75 4.61 -29.69 -10.55
N GLN A 76 5.51 -29.11 -9.79
CA GLN A 76 5.31 -28.78 -8.39
C GLN A 76 5.27 -27.25 -8.24
N LEU A 77 4.17 -26.74 -7.75
CA LEU A 77 3.94 -25.33 -7.49
C LEU A 77 3.79 -25.11 -5.98
N GLU A 78 4.52 -24.17 -5.45
CA GLU A 78 4.36 -23.72 -4.06
C GLU A 78 4.05 -22.23 -4.06
N THR A 79 2.95 -21.85 -3.40
CA THR A 79 2.51 -20.47 -3.25
C THR A 79 3.10 -19.85 -1.99
N GLY A 80 3.42 -18.54 -2.04
CA GLY A 80 3.86 -17.77 -0.88
C GLY A 80 2.69 -17.21 -0.04
N ASN A 81 2.98 -16.23 0.82
CA ASN A 81 2.00 -15.54 1.67
C ASN A 81 1.26 -14.39 0.95
N MET A 82 1.01 -14.55 -0.35
CA MET A 82 0.28 -13.56 -1.14
C MET A 82 -1.08 -14.07 -1.54
N VAL A 83 -2.09 -13.21 -1.44
CA VAL A 83 -3.47 -13.48 -1.85
C VAL A 83 -3.94 -12.39 -2.80
N GLY A 84 -4.95 -12.70 -3.63
CA GLY A 84 -5.47 -11.77 -4.61
C GLY A 84 -5.58 -12.40 -5.99
N PHE A 85 -5.42 -11.62 -7.04
CA PHE A 85 -5.45 -12.14 -8.40
C PHE A 85 -4.30 -11.58 -9.25
N ILE A 86 -3.88 -12.38 -10.20
CA ILE A 86 -2.88 -12.03 -11.20
C ILE A 86 -3.28 -12.60 -12.55
N GLY A 87 -3.10 -11.83 -13.60
CA GLY A 87 -3.44 -12.23 -14.95
C GLY A 87 -2.37 -11.89 -15.97
N MET A 88 -2.37 -12.60 -17.07
CA MET A 88 -1.52 -12.38 -18.24
C MET A 88 -2.20 -12.97 -19.48
N ASN A 89 -2.20 -12.24 -20.60
CA ASN A 89 -2.73 -12.73 -21.88
C ASN A 89 -4.17 -13.29 -21.82
N GLY A 90 -5.06 -12.65 -21.05
CA GLY A 90 -6.46 -13.06 -20.93
C GLY A 90 -6.71 -14.26 -20.01
N LYS A 91 -5.68 -14.83 -19.40
CA LYS A 91 -5.80 -15.86 -18.36
C LYS A 91 -5.55 -15.25 -17.00
N SER A 92 -6.23 -15.74 -15.96
CA SER A 92 -6.07 -15.24 -14.59
C SER A 92 -5.94 -16.38 -13.58
N VAL A 93 -5.19 -16.10 -12.52
CA VAL A 93 -5.03 -16.94 -11.34
C VAL A 93 -5.47 -16.15 -10.12
N SER A 94 -6.41 -16.71 -9.36
CA SER A 94 -6.81 -16.18 -8.06
C SER A 94 -6.15 -16.98 -6.95
N ILE A 95 -5.57 -16.30 -5.99
CA ILE A 95 -4.94 -16.91 -4.82
C ILE A 95 -5.79 -16.52 -3.62
N HIS A 96 -6.46 -17.50 -3.04
CA HIS A 96 -7.33 -17.33 -1.88
C HIS A 96 -6.56 -17.59 -0.58
N SER A 97 -7.10 -17.09 0.53
CA SER A 97 -6.61 -17.38 1.86
C SER A 97 -6.68 -18.89 2.15
N ARG A 98 -5.65 -19.47 2.79
CA ARG A 98 -5.66 -20.85 3.29
C ARG A 98 -6.81 -21.14 4.27
N PHE A 99 -7.40 -20.10 4.84
CA PHE A 99 -8.55 -20.18 5.74
C PHE A 99 -9.89 -20.09 5.02
N SER A 100 -9.90 -19.78 3.73
CA SER A 100 -11.14 -19.78 2.94
C SER A 100 -11.71 -21.19 2.84
N LYS A 101 -12.99 -21.34 3.21
CA LYS A 101 -13.70 -22.61 3.11
C LYS A 101 -14.29 -22.83 1.72
N ASN A 102 -14.67 -21.76 1.03
CA ASN A 102 -15.31 -21.79 -0.29
C ASN A 102 -14.28 -21.63 -1.41
N ALA A 103 -14.49 -22.33 -2.52
CA ALA A 103 -13.62 -22.21 -3.69
C ALA A 103 -13.90 -20.93 -4.49
N GLU A 104 -15.13 -20.39 -4.42
CA GLU A 104 -15.57 -19.27 -5.25
C GLU A 104 -15.36 -17.91 -4.61
N GLU A 105 -15.43 -17.80 -3.27
CA GLU A 105 -15.32 -16.53 -2.55
C GLU A 105 -14.40 -16.63 -1.34
N ASP A 106 -13.49 -15.69 -1.19
CA ASP A 106 -12.61 -15.55 -0.03
C ASP A 106 -13.19 -14.54 0.98
N PHE A 107 -14.24 -14.97 1.71
CA PHE A 107 -14.87 -14.13 2.74
C PHE A 107 -13.88 -13.63 3.80
N PHE A 108 -12.86 -14.41 4.11
CA PHE A 108 -11.90 -14.04 5.13
C PHE A 108 -11.02 -12.86 4.68
N LEU A 109 -10.46 -12.93 3.47
CA LEU A 109 -9.76 -11.83 2.85
C LEU A 109 -10.65 -10.60 2.75
N HIS A 110 -11.87 -10.76 2.27
CA HIS A 110 -12.84 -9.69 2.12
C HIS A 110 -13.16 -9.00 3.45
N TYR A 111 -13.32 -9.78 4.51
CA TYR A 111 -13.59 -9.24 5.84
C TYR A 111 -12.41 -8.42 6.37
N MET A 112 -11.18 -8.92 6.23
CA MET A 112 -9.97 -8.18 6.63
C MET A 112 -9.82 -6.88 5.84
N LEU A 113 -9.98 -6.93 4.51
CA LEU A 113 -9.92 -5.73 3.66
C LEU A 113 -10.97 -4.70 4.05
N SER A 114 -12.19 -5.15 4.38
CA SER A 114 -13.26 -4.25 4.81
C SER A 114 -12.93 -3.55 6.15
N ARG A 115 -12.26 -4.25 7.07
CA ARG A 115 -11.89 -3.70 8.38
C ARG A 115 -10.67 -2.80 8.33
N VAL A 116 -9.65 -3.18 7.55
CA VAL A 116 -8.38 -2.46 7.46
C VAL A 116 -8.46 -1.25 6.55
N LEU A 117 -9.13 -1.41 5.40
CA LEU A 117 -9.20 -0.38 4.36
C LEU A 117 -10.59 0.26 4.27
N ASN A 118 -11.53 -0.15 5.11
CA ASN A 118 -12.94 0.23 4.99
C ASN A 118 -13.51 -0.07 3.59
N PHE A 119 -13.04 -1.12 2.95
CA PHE A 119 -13.32 -1.48 1.59
C PHE A 119 -14.49 -2.46 1.50
N ASN A 120 -15.55 -2.11 0.78
CA ASN A 120 -16.66 -3.02 0.55
C ASN A 120 -16.39 -3.84 -0.71
N VAL A 121 -16.02 -5.08 -0.52
CA VAL A 121 -15.50 -6.00 -1.56
C VAL A 121 -16.56 -6.45 -2.57
N VAL A 122 -17.83 -6.30 -2.27
CA VAL A 122 -18.93 -6.65 -3.19
C VAL A 122 -18.75 -5.99 -4.57
N ASN A 123 -18.03 -4.89 -4.64
CA ASN A 123 -17.72 -4.19 -5.89
C ASN A 123 -16.51 -4.75 -6.67
N LEU A 124 -15.73 -5.69 -6.11
CA LEU A 124 -14.62 -6.35 -6.83
C LEU A 124 -15.07 -7.54 -7.65
N SER A 125 -16.21 -8.17 -7.34
CA SER A 125 -16.67 -9.38 -8.00
C SER A 125 -17.28 -9.15 -9.39
N HIS A 126 -17.54 -7.89 -9.75
CA HIS A 126 -18.18 -7.52 -11.01
C HIS A 126 -17.32 -6.50 -11.78
N GLY A 127 -16.70 -6.94 -12.87
CA GLY A 127 -15.93 -6.08 -13.76
C GLY A 127 -14.71 -6.78 -14.35
N THR A 128 -14.02 -6.07 -15.26
CA THR A 128 -12.72 -6.53 -15.77
C THR A 128 -11.66 -6.41 -14.68
N ALA A 129 -10.55 -7.12 -14.82
CA ALA A 129 -9.42 -7.03 -13.89
C ALA A 129 -8.91 -5.58 -13.71
N ASP A 130 -8.94 -4.80 -14.80
CA ASP A 130 -8.59 -3.37 -14.76
C ASP A 130 -9.55 -2.55 -13.91
N ASP A 131 -10.85 -2.83 -13.98
CA ASP A 131 -11.85 -2.16 -13.17
C ASP A 131 -11.70 -2.50 -11.68
N GLN A 132 -11.31 -3.72 -11.38
CA GLN A 132 -11.06 -4.17 -10.00
C GLN A 132 -9.84 -3.46 -9.40
N ILE A 133 -8.73 -3.35 -10.15
CA ILE A 133 -7.54 -2.61 -9.73
C ILE A 133 -7.90 -1.15 -9.50
N PHE A 134 -8.60 -0.54 -10.43
CA PHE A 134 -8.98 0.86 -10.34
C PHE A 134 -9.87 1.13 -9.12
N ASN A 135 -10.91 0.32 -8.93
CA ASN A 135 -11.78 0.43 -7.77
C ASN A 135 -10.99 0.31 -6.46
N PHE A 136 -10.05 -0.63 -6.36
CA PHE A 136 -9.20 -0.76 -5.18
C PHE A 136 -8.39 0.53 -4.91
N LEU A 137 -7.81 1.16 -5.95
CA LEU A 137 -7.08 2.42 -5.78
C LEU A 137 -7.98 3.54 -5.24
N LEU A 138 -9.23 3.63 -5.72
CA LEU A 138 -10.17 4.63 -5.22
C LEU A 138 -10.50 4.43 -3.74
N TYR A 139 -10.70 3.17 -3.32
CA TYR A 139 -11.00 2.86 -1.92
C TYR A 139 -9.81 3.09 -0.97
N LEU A 140 -8.60 2.95 -1.47
CA LEU A 140 -7.39 3.20 -0.67
C LEU A 140 -7.15 4.69 -0.41
N PHE A 141 -7.71 5.57 -1.27
CA PHE A 141 -7.46 7.00 -1.22
C PHE A 141 -7.83 7.67 0.12
N PRO A 142 -9.03 7.48 0.72
CA PRO A 142 -9.38 8.10 1.99
C PRO A 142 -8.40 7.75 3.11
N LYS A 143 -7.99 6.48 3.22
CA LYS A 143 -7.03 6.04 4.25
C LYS A 143 -5.70 6.77 4.11
N LEU A 144 -5.10 6.78 2.91
CA LEU A 144 -3.82 7.43 2.70
C LEU A 144 -3.91 8.97 2.81
N LEU A 145 -5.05 9.56 2.45
CA LEU A 145 -5.30 10.98 2.63
C LEU A 145 -5.29 11.35 4.13
N ASN A 146 -6.05 10.64 4.95
CA ASN A 146 -6.11 10.88 6.39
C ASN A 146 -4.75 10.63 7.07
N GLU A 147 -4.04 9.56 6.69
CA GLU A 147 -2.69 9.30 7.18
C GLU A 147 -1.71 10.42 6.82
N ALA A 148 -1.75 10.96 5.60
CA ALA A 148 -0.89 12.07 5.20
C ALA A 148 -1.22 13.35 5.97
N LEU A 149 -2.50 13.72 6.05
CA LEU A 149 -2.95 14.92 6.74
C LEU A 149 -2.82 14.86 8.26
N SER A 150 -2.67 13.68 8.86
CA SER A 150 -2.31 13.57 10.28
C SER A 150 -0.94 14.17 10.61
N GLN A 151 -0.07 14.38 9.61
CA GLN A 151 1.19 15.11 9.72
C GLN A 151 1.03 16.62 9.45
N GLY A 152 -0.19 17.09 9.19
CA GLY A 152 -0.48 18.45 8.75
C GLY A 152 -0.45 18.60 7.22
N ILE A 153 -0.91 19.77 6.73
CA ILE A 153 -0.89 20.07 5.30
C ILE A 153 0.55 20.30 4.83
N TYR A 154 0.92 19.66 3.72
CA TYR A 154 2.24 19.82 3.13
C TYR A 154 2.49 21.26 2.68
N LYS A 155 3.64 21.80 3.04
CA LYS A 155 4.10 23.13 2.70
C LYS A 155 5.47 23.07 2.03
N GLU A 156 5.67 23.97 1.09
CA GLU A 156 6.99 24.19 0.49
C GLU A 156 7.22 25.65 0.13
N TYR A 157 8.47 26.01 -0.02
CA TYR A 157 8.83 27.32 -0.50
C TYR A 157 8.62 27.42 -2.00
N GLN A 158 7.71 28.31 -2.40
CA GLN A 158 7.46 28.65 -3.79
C GLN A 158 8.05 30.01 -4.16
N ARG A 159 8.55 30.11 -5.37
CA ARG A 159 8.93 31.38 -5.94
C ARG A 159 7.74 31.94 -6.73
N ASN A 160 7.20 33.02 -6.25
CA ASN A 160 6.12 33.75 -6.92
C ASN A 160 6.69 34.98 -7.59
N GLU A 161 6.19 35.27 -8.79
CA GLU A 161 6.60 36.43 -9.58
C GLU A 161 5.43 37.42 -9.62
N TYR A 162 5.70 38.65 -9.25
CA TYR A 162 4.73 39.72 -9.19
C TYR A 162 5.16 40.89 -10.05
N ASN A 163 4.20 41.69 -10.49
CA ASN A 163 4.41 42.97 -11.18
C ASN A 163 3.32 43.95 -10.74
N ASP A 164 3.59 44.63 -9.63
CA ASP A 164 2.66 45.59 -9.02
C ASP A 164 3.43 46.77 -8.38
N ALA A 165 2.69 47.74 -7.84
CA ALA A 165 3.26 48.92 -7.21
C ALA A 165 3.84 48.66 -5.82
N ASN A 166 3.47 47.52 -5.16
CA ASN A 166 3.88 47.17 -3.81
C ASN A 166 4.97 46.11 -3.82
N VAL A 167 6.22 46.52 -3.87
CA VAL A 167 7.37 45.61 -3.87
C VAL A 167 7.52 44.93 -2.52
N ARG A 168 7.38 43.56 -2.48
CA ARG A 168 7.50 42.73 -1.28
C ARG A 168 8.65 41.76 -1.32
N GLY A 169 9.50 41.83 -2.35
CA GLY A 169 10.59 40.88 -2.57
C GLY A 169 11.73 41.42 -3.42
N LEU A 170 12.57 40.53 -3.91
CA LEU A 170 13.72 40.88 -4.74
C LEU A 170 13.26 41.36 -6.13
N ILE A 171 13.69 42.53 -6.54
CA ILE A 171 13.41 43.07 -7.86
C ILE A 171 14.05 42.20 -8.95
N ASP A 172 13.26 41.78 -9.91
CA ASP A 172 13.72 41.11 -11.12
C ASP A 172 14.00 42.13 -12.21
N ILE A 173 15.24 42.62 -12.27
CA ILE A 173 15.66 43.69 -13.18
C ILE A 173 15.37 43.30 -14.63
N ASN A 174 15.71 42.08 -15.05
CA ASN A 174 15.51 41.62 -16.42
C ASN A 174 14.04 41.63 -16.83
N ARG A 175 13.18 41.18 -15.95
CA ARG A 175 11.73 41.14 -16.17
C ARG A 175 11.12 42.55 -16.08
N HIS A 176 11.61 43.36 -15.13
CA HIS A 176 11.16 44.75 -15.00
C HIS A 176 11.46 45.55 -16.26
N LEU A 177 12.66 45.49 -16.83
CA LEU A 177 13.03 46.14 -18.06
C LEU A 177 12.20 45.70 -19.27
N LYS A 178 11.81 44.43 -19.31
CA LYS A 178 10.96 43.91 -20.40
C LYS A 178 9.49 44.33 -20.32
N MET A 179 8.96 44.47 -19.10
CA MET A 179 7.52 44.65 -18.87
C MET A 179 7.13 46.10 -18.58
N ASN A 180 8.06 46.90 -18.01
CA ASN A 180 7.78 48.18 -17.42
C ASN A 180 8.63 49.32 -18.01
N ILE A 181 9.05 49.21 -19.29
CA ILE A 181 9.66 50.31 -20.02
C ILE A 181 8.78 50.67 -21.22
N PRO A 182 8.28 51.91 -21.27
CA PRO A 182 8.42 53.01 -20.30
C PRO A 182 7.76 52.69 -18.95
N PHE A 183 8.26 53.28 -17.86
CA PHE A 183 7.81 52.98 -16.50
C PHE A 183 6.30 53.31 -16.36
N ASN A 184 5.54 52.31 -15.91
CA ASN A 184 4.08 52.34 -15.77
C ASN A 184 3.59 52.30 -14.31
N GLY A 185 4.48 52.58 -13.33
CA GLY A 185 4.16 52.53 -11.89
C GLY A 185 4.28 51.14 -11.26
N HIS A 186 4.60 50.10 -12.05
CA HIS A 186 4.72 48.73 -11.58
C HIS A 186 6.19 48.32 -11.56
N ILE A 187 6.53 47.45 -10.60
CA ILE A 187 7.89 46.87 -10.45
C ILE A 187 7.76 45.34 -10.46
N ALA A 188 8.53 44.73 -11.35
CA ALA A 188 8.60 43.29 -11.39
C ALA A 188 9.54 42.76 -10.29
N TYR A 189 9.04 41.92 -9.41
CA TYR A 189 9.80 41.36 -8.30
C TYR A 189 9.41 39.88 -8.05
N ARG A 190 10.24 39.20 -7.26
CA ARG A 190 10.03 37.81 -6.86
C ARG A 190 9.98 37.70 -5.35
N THR A 191 9.04 36.89 -4.86
CA THR A 191 8.97 36.50 -3.46
C THR A 191 9.31 35.02 -3.30
N ARG A 192 9.69 34.64 -2.10
CA ARG A 192 9.80 33.25 -1.69
C ARG A 192 8.82 33.03 -0.54
N GLU A 193 7.71 32.39 -0.85
CA GLU A 193 6.61 32.20 0.08
C GLU A 193 6.51 30.72 0.49
N PHE A 194 6.24 30.48 1.77
CA PHE A 194 6.01 29.15 2.30
C PHE A 194 4.51 28.84 2.18
N SER A 195 4.14 28.12 1.13
CA SER A 195 2.74 27.94 0.72
C SER A 195 2.25 26.52 0.86
N HIS A 196 0.97 26.39 1.24
CA HIS A 196 0.21 25.13 1.15
C HIS A 196 -0.26 24.84 -0.30
N ASP A 197 -0.42 25.86 -1.11
CA ASP A 197 -0.85 25.75 -2.50
C ASP A 197 0.38 25.42 -3.36
N ASN A 198 0.66 24.13 -3.52
CA ASN A 198 1.86 23.61 -4.16
C ASN A 198 1.52 22.37 -4.99
N HIS A 199 2.47 21.90 -5.78
CA HIS A 199 2.27 20.79 -6.71
C HIS A 199 1.77 19.48 -6.05
N ILE A 200 2.11 19.22 -4.77
CA ILE A 200 1.64 18.02 -4.03
C ILE A 200 0.16 18.18 -3.66
N THR A 201 -0.21 19.28 -3.04
CA THR A 201 -1.59 19.54 -2.64
C THR A 201 -2.51 19.69 -3.85
N GLU A 202 -2.04 20.31 -4.94
CA GLU A 202 -2.75 20.35 -6.23
C GLU A 202 -2.97 18.96 -6.83
N LEU A 203 -1.96 18.05 -6.76
CA LEU A 203 -2.12 16.67 -7.21
C LEU A 203 -3.24 15.96 -6.45
N ILE A 204 -3.25 16.11 -5.11
CA ILE A 204 -4.30 15.54 -4.25
C ILE A 204 -5.66 16.15 -4.62
N ARG A 205 -5.73 17.46 -4.85
CA ARG A 205 -6.95 18.16 -5.29
C ARG A 205 -7.47 17.61 -6.62
N HIS A 206 -6.62 17.45 -7.62
CA HIS A 206 -6.99 16.84 -8.89
C HIS A 206 -7.55 15.43 -8.72
N THR A 207 -6.99 14.67 -7.78
CA THR A 207 -7.46 13.30 -7.47
C THR A 207 -8.83 13.33 -6.80
N ILE A 208 -9.06 14.23 -5.85
CA ILE A 208 -10.38 14.43 -5.21
C ILE A 208 -11.44 14.77 -6.26
N GLU A 209 -11.16 15.72 -7.14
CA GLU A 209 -12.10 16.12 -8.21
C GLU A 209 -12.37 14.99 -9.22
N TYR A 210 -11.36 14.16 -9.48
CA TYR A 210 -11.51 12.99 -10.33
C TYR A 210 -12.37 11.92 -9.68
N ILE A 211 -12.07 11.55 -8.42
CA ILE A 211 -12.83 10.56 -7.64
C ILE A 211 -14.30 11.02 -7.53
N GLY A 212 -14.55 12.29 -7.21
CA GLY A 212 -15.91 12.82 -7.06
C GLY A 212 -16.80 12.69 -8.31
N LYS A 213 -16.21 12.48 -9.49
CA LYS A 213 -16.95 12.23 -10.76
C LYS A 213 -17.23 10.74 -11.02
N THR A 214 -16.58 9.84 -10.30
CA THR A 214 -16.81 8.41 -10.44
C THR A 214 -18.11 7.99 -9.74
N LYS A 215 -18.72 6.88 -10.20
CA LYS A 215 -20.03 6.41 -9.71
C LYS A 215 -20.08 6.25 -8.18
N TYR A 216 -18.99 5.80 -7.56
CA TYR A 216 -18.90 5.55 -6.12
C TYR A 216 -18.11 6.61 -5.35
N GLY A 217 -17.51 7.57 -6.05
CA GLY A 217 -16.52 8.48 -5.49
C GLY A 217 -17.05 9.45 -4.46
N ARG A 218 -18.26 10.01 -4.65
CA ARG A 218 -18.87 10.90 -3.66
C ARG A 218 -19.07 10.20 -2.32
N GLY A 219 -19.61 8.98 -2.32
CA GLY A 219 -19.77 8.20 -1.12
C GLY A 219 -18.45 7.86 -0.42
N LEU A 220 -17.35 7.72 -1.18
CA LEU A 220 -16.01 7.50 -0.61
C LEU A 220 -15.44 8.75 0.06
N LEU A 221 -15.60 9.90 -0.55
CA LEU A 221 -15.08 11.18 -0.05
C LEU A 221 -15.90 11.73 1.14
N GLU A 222 -17.15 11.32 1.26
CA GLU A 222 -18.10 11.74 2.31
C GLU A 222 -18.35 10.67 3.37
N LYS A 223 -17.67 9.52 3.31
CA LYS A 223 -17.93 8.32 4.09
C LYS A 223 -17.91 8.55 5.61
N ASP A 224 -16.91 9.27 6.09
CA ASP A 224 -16.70 9.56 7.51
C ASP A 224 -16.30 11.03 7.70
N GLU A 225 -16.43 11.51 8.94
CA GLU A 225 -16.17 12.91 9.26
C GLU A 225 -14.69 13.28 9.07
N GLU A 226 -13.77 12.37 9.35
CA GLU A 226 -12.33 12.58 9.18
C GLU A 226 -11.99 12.79 7.70
N THR A 227 -12.49 11.94 6.83
CA THR A 227 -12.29 12.06 5.37
C THR A 227 -12.91 13.36 4.84
N ARG A 228 -14.12 13.73 5.27
CA ARG A 228 -14.75 15.00 4.88
C ARG A 228 -13.92 16.21 5.29
N ARG A 229 -13.39 16.22 6.52
CA ARG A 229 -12.49 17.28 6.99
C ARG A 229 -11.20 17.33 6.18
N SER A 230 -10.60 16.18 5.90
CA SER A 230 -9.38 16.06 5.10
C SER A 230 -9.59 16.61 3.68
N VAL A 231 -10.70 16.27 3.03
CA VAL A 231 -11.07 16.79 1.71
C VAL A 231 -11.26 18.31 1.77
N ALA A 232 -12.02 18.83 2.75
CA ALA A 232 -12.25 20.26 2.91
C ALA A 232 -10.93 21.04 3.13
N LEU A 233 -10.01 20.50 3.91
CA LEU A 233 -8.69 21.09 4.13
C LEU A 233 -7.88 21.20 2.84
N ILE A 234 -7.83 20.17 2.00
CA ILE A 234 -7.14 20.23 0.70
C ILE A 234 -7.83 21.23 -0.24
N VAL A 235 -9.16 21.23 -0.24
CA VAL A 235 -9.95 22.19 -1.07
C VAL A 235 -9.64 23.63 -0.69
N SER A 236 -9.59 23.94 0.59
CA SER A 236 -9.28 25.30 1.08
C SER A 236 -7.81 25.69 0.86
N ALA A 237 -6.88 24.71 0.91
CA ALA A 237 -5.45 24.94 0.75
C ALA A 237 -5.03 25.18 -0.72
N THR A 238 -5.86 24.82 -1.69
CA THR A 238 -5.55 24.86 -3.13
C THR A 238 -6.41 25.92 -3.85
N SER A 239 -6.21 27.19 -3.48
CA SER A 239 -6.98 28.32 -4.03
C SER A 239 -6.71 28.59 -5.50
N ARG A 240 -5.53 28.24 -6.00
CA ARG A 240 -5.11 28.41 -7.41
C ARG A 240 -5.46 27.23 -8.30
N TYR A 241 -6.17 26.23 -7.78
CA TYR A 241 -6.50 25.03 -8.54
C TYR A 241 -7.16 25.35 -9.88
N SER A 242 -6.61 24.81 -10.95
CA SER A 242 -7.18 24.86 -12.30
C SER A 242 -7.22 23.46 -12.91
N ARG A 243 -8.42 23.06 -13.35
CA ARG A 243 -8.63 21.76 -13.99
C ARG A 243 -7.75 21.55 -15.23
N GLN A 244 -7.43 22.62 -15.93
CA GLN A 244 -6.62 22.58 -17.17
C GLN A 244 -5.15 22.27 -16.90
N GLU A 245 -4.65 22.52 -15.68
CA GLU A 245 -3.25 22.28 -15.32
C GLU A 245 -2.93 20.84 -14.88
N ARG A 246 -3.91 19.93 -14.94
CA ARG A 246 -3.75 18.52 -14.51
C ARG A 246 -2.48 17.87 -15.04
N GLU A 247 -2.18 18.00 -16.33
CA GLU A 247 -1.00 17.40 -16.95
C GLU A 247 0.31 18.00 -16.44
N LYS A 248 0.34 19.28 -16.22
CA LYS A 248 1.50 20.01 -15.66
C LYS A 248 1.74 19.52 -14.22
N VAL A 249 0.68 19.43 -13.41
CA VAL A 249 0.74 18.96 -12.03
C VAL A 249 1.21 17.49 -11.96
N ILE A 250 0.70 16.60 -12.83
CA ILE A 250 1.16 15.21 -12.91
C ILE A 250 2.67 15.16 -13.23
N LYS A 251 3.13 15.95 -14.22
CA LYS A 251 4.57 15.98 -14.59
C LYS A 251 5.45 16.47 -13.46
N SER A 252 5.04 17.50 -12.72
CA SER A 252 5.78 18.04 -11.57
C SER A 252 5.90 17.05 -10.41
N ASN A 253 4.98 16.09 -10.33
CA ASN A 253 4.91 15.07 -9.28
C ASN A 253 5.58 13.73 -9.64
N LEU A 254 6.28 13.62 -10.79
CA LEU A 254 6.93 12.36 -11.17
C LEU A 254 8.01 11.92 -10.19
N LYS A 255 8.70 12.89 -9.58
CA LYS A 255 9.64 12.63 -8.51
C LYS A 255 8.86 12.53 -7.20
N ILE A 256 8.93 11.36 -6.58
CA ILE A 256 8.27 11.12 -5.29
C ILE A 256 8.99 11.91 -4.20
N ILE A 257 8.18 12.56 -3.36
CA ILE A 257 8.66 13.31 -2.19
C ILE A 257 9.44 12.40 -1.24
N ASN A 258 10.59 12.90 -0.78
CA ASN A 258 11.37 12.29 0.29
C ASN A 258 11.63 13.34 1.37
N HIS A 259 10.66 13.52 2.26
CA HIS A 259 10.73 14.52 3.32
C HIS A 259 10.64 13.81 4.69
N PRO A 260 11.60 14.01 5.60
CA PRO A 260 11.65 13.29 6.88
C PRO A 260 10.37 13.43 7.72
N TYR A 261 9.80 14.64 7.78
CA TYR A 261 8.59 14.92 8.54
C TYR A 261 7.32 14.46 7.79
N PHE A 262 7.21 14.74 6.48
CA PHE A 262 6.04 14.44 5.66
C PHE A 262 6.13 13.07 4.95
N SER A 263 6.64 12.06 5.63
CA SER A 263 6.89 10.74 5.04
C SER A 263 5.61 10.01 4.56
N ARG A 264 4.44 10.36 5.14
CA ARG A 264 3.15 9.76 4.76
C ARG A 264 2.57 10.33 3.47
N TYR A 265 3.11 11.43 2.96
CA TYR A 265 2.71 11.98 1.67
C TYR A 265 3.23 11.19 0.47
N ALA A 266 4.35 10.49 0.60
CA ALA A 266 4.91 9.71 -0.49
C ALA A 266 3.98 8.56 -0.97
N PRO A 267 3.37 7.74 -0.09
CA PRO A 267 2.35 6.77 -0.48
C PRO A 267 1.14 7.41 -1.16
N LEU A 268 0.64 8.52 -0.62
CA LEU A 268 -0.49 9.25 -1.19
C LEU A 268 -0.17 9.81 -2.58
N GLN A 269 1.02 10.39 -2.76
CA GLN A 269 1.47 10.91 -4.06
C GLN A 269 1.51 9.79 -5.11
N LYS A 270 2.09 8.62 -4.77
CA LYS A 270 2.11 7.44 -5.64
C LYS A 270 0.69 7.00 -6.03
N LEU A 271 -0.22 6.95 -5.06
CA LEU A 271 -1.61 6.58 -5.30
C LEU A 271 -2.30 7.58 -6.24
N CYS A 272 -2.18 8.88 -5.97
CA CYS A 272 -2.77 9.94 -6.79
C CYS A 272 -2.28 9.87 -8.24
N LEU A 273 -0.98 9.67 -8.46
CA LEU A 273 -0.41 9.50 -9.79
C LEU A 273 -0.98 8.28 -10.52
N ARG A 274 -1.18 7.15 -9.81
CA ARG A 274 -1.79 5.95 -10.39
C ARG A 274 -3.24 6.17 -10.79
N ILE A 275 -4.04 6.76 -9.91
CA ILE A 275 -5.44 7.07 -10.19
C ILE A 275 -5.56 8.00 -11.40
N LEU A 276 -4.80 9.11 -11.43
CA LEU A 276 -4.91 10.11 -12.49
C LEU A 276 -4.34 9.65 -13.84
N ARG A 277 -3.47 8.65 -13.86
CA ARG A 277 -2.87 8.09 -15.07
C ARG A 277 -3.62 6.87 -15.61
N HIS A 278 -4.49 6.25 -14.83
CA HIS A 278 -5.20 5.03 -15.22
C HIS A 278 -5.95 5.18 -16.55
N GLU A 279 -6.52 6.33 -16.85
CA GLU A 279 -7.19 6.59 -18.13
C GLU A 279 -6.27 6.48 -19.36
N LYS A 280 -4.96 6.76 -19.20
CA LYS A 280 -3.98 6.73 -20.31
C LYS A 280 -3.48 5.35 -20.67
N ILE A 281 -3.56 4.39 -19.73
CA ILE A 281 -3.05 3.03 -19.91
C ILE A 281 -3.94 2.22 -20.87
N LYS A 282 -5.21 2.57 -21.03
CA LYS A 282 -6.14 1.90 -21.96
C LYS A 282 -5.74 1.96 -23.45
N TYR A 283 -4.73 2.74 -23.82
CA TYR A 283 -4.39 3.03 -25.24
C TYR A 283 -2.92 2.84 -25.61
N GLY A 284 -2.21 1.76 -25.23
CA GLY A 284 -0.88 1.59 -25.81
C GLY A 284 0.00 0.47 -25.32
N ASN A 285 0.36 -0.35 -26.23
CA ASN A 285 1.46 -1.33 -26.33
C ASN A 285 1.16 -2.82 -26.05
N LYS A 286 1.32 -3.58 -27.15
CA LYS A 286 1.13 -5.03 -27.30
C LYS A 286 2.27 -5.89 -26.70
N LYS A 287 2.72 -5.65 -25.49
CA LYS A 287 3.57 -6.64 -24.79
C LYS A 287 2.71 -7.41 -23.80
N PRO A 288 2.92 -8.72 -23.63
CA PRO A 288 2.23 -9.48 -22.59
C PRO A 288 2.60 -8.90 -21.23
N LYS A 289 1.71 -8.12 -20.67
CA LYS A 289 1.89 -7.50 -19.36
C LYS A 289 1.18 -8.34 -18.32
N ILE A 290 1.87 -8.54 -17.24
CA ILE A 290 1.29 -9.11 -16.02
C ILE A 290 0.51 -7.99 -15.33
N TYR A 291 -0.73 -8.25 -14.98
CA TYR A 291 -1.61 -7.32 -14.28
C TYR A 291 -2.23 -8.00 -13.07
N GLY A 292 -2.57 -7.24 -12.06
CA GLY A 292 -3.26 -7.81 -10.90
C GLY A 292 -3.11 -6.99 -9.62
N ILE A 293 -3.80 -7.48 -8.58
CA ILE A 293 -3.65 -6.99 -7.22
C ILE A 293 -3.33 -8.16 -6.31
N LEU A 294 -2.27 -8.01 -5.57
CA LEU A 294 -1.82 -8.95 -4.55
C LEU A 294 -1.75 -8.25 -3.19
N PHE A 295 -2.09 -8.99 -2.16
CA PHE A 295 -2.03 -8.55 -0.77
C PHE A 295 -1.09 -9.45 0.00
N ASP A 296 -0.15 -8.87 0.72
CA ASP A 296 0.58 -9.60 1.76
C ASP A 296 -0.40 -9.92 2.89
N ILE A 297 -0.81 -11.19 2.95
CA ILE A 297 -1.86 -11.63 3.88
C ILE A 297 -1.39 -11.58 5.34
N SER A 298 -0.10 -11.78 5.59
CA SER A 298 0.45 -11.68 6.96
C SER A 298 0.38 -10.25 7.46
N TYR A 299 0.76 -9.27 6.61
CA TYR A 299 0.60 -7.86 6.93
C TYR A 299 -0.85 -7.47 7.13
N LEU A 300 -1.74 -7.93 6.25
CA LEU A 300 -3.16 -7.62 6.35
C LEU A 300 -3.77 -8.19 7.63
N TRP A 301 -3.30 -9.36 8.08
CA TRP A 301 -3.69 -9.97 9.34
C TRP A 301 -3.25 -9.14 10.55
N GLU A 302 -2.00 -8.69 10.57
CA GLU A 302 -1.49 -7.79 11.62
C GLU A 302 -2.28 -6.48 11.69
N GLU A 303 -2.51 -5.82 10.54
CA GLU A 303 -3.32 -4.60 10.46
C GLU A 303 -4.78 -4.83 10.90
N TYR A 304 -5.36 -5.98 10.54
CA TYR A 304 -6.69 -6.34 11.02
C TYR A 304 -6.74 -6.46 12.54
N LEU A 305 -5.79 -7.17 13.13
CA LEU A 305 -5.69 -7.28 14.59
C LEU A 305 -5.45 -5.91 15.23
N ALA A 306 -4.68 -5.03 14.61
CA ALA A 306 -4.46 -3.66 15.08
C ALA A 306 -5.78 -2.89 15.20
N THR A 307 -6.74 -3.08 14.30
CA THR A 307 -8.06 -2.41 14.40
C THR A 307 -8.84 -2.79 15.66
N ILE A 308 -8.55 -3.94 16.24
CA ILE A 308 -9.20 -4.49 17.44
C ILE A 308 -8.37 -4.16 18.69
N LEU A 309 -7.08 -4.49 18.65
CA LEU A 309 -6.19 -4.45 19.80
C LEU A 309 -5.81 -3.02 20.23
N THR A 310 -5.70 -2.10 19.29
CA THR A 310 -5.41 -0.69 19.64
C THR A 310 -6.52 -0.06 20.49
N LYS A 311 -7.77 -0.48 20.29
CA LYS A 311 -8.90 -0.07 21.14
C LYS A 311 -8.80 -0.60 22.57
N GLN A 312 -8.00 -1.66 22.78
CA GLN A 312 -7.75 -2.28 24.08
C GLN A 312 -6.42 -1.78 24.70
N GLY A 313 -5.84 -0.70 24.15
CA GLY A 313 -4.64 -0.07 24.68
C GLY A 313 -3.32 -0.69 24.20
N PHE A 314 -3.34 -1.61 23.22
CA PHE A 314 -2.12 -2.12 22.64
C PHE A 314 -1.52 -1.13 21.66
N LYS A 315 -0.21 -0.95 21.71
CA LYS A 315 0.59 -0.25 20.71
C LYS A 315 0.97 -1.23 19.61
N HIS A 316 0.77 -0.83 18.36
CA HIS A 316 1.22 -1.56 17.18
C HIS A 316 2.36 -0.77 16.52
N PRO A 317 3.63 -1.10 16.81
CA PRO A 317 4.76 -0.39 16.23
C PRO A 317 4.92 -0.78 14.75
N ASN A 318 5.37 0.17 13.94
CA ASN A 318 5.68 -0.15 12.54
C ASN A 318 7.00 -0.93 12.44
N ASN A 319 6.93 -2.24 12.61
CA ASN A 319 8.08 -3.14 12.58
C ASN A 319 8.78 -3.17 11.21
N ARG A 320 8.07 -2.90 10.13
CA ARG A 320 8.66 -2.77 8.78
C ARG A 320 9.62 -1.58 8.67
N LYS A 321 9.39 -0.52 9.45
CA LYS A 321 10.33 0.59 9.60
C LYS A 321 11.30 0.40 10.77
N LYS A 322 11.34 -0.80 11.37
CA LYS A 322 12.18 -1.14 12.53
C LYS A 322 11.93 -0.26 13.76
N ILE A 323 10.75 0.35 13.86
CA ILE A 323 10.40 1.27 14.96
C ILE A 323 10.18 0.51 16.27
N GLY A 324 9.53 -0.65 16.24
CA GLY A 324 9.26 -1.48 17.40
C GLY A 324 10.41 -2.38 17.86
N ARG A 325 11.65 -2.08 17.43
CA ARG A 325 12.81 -2.91 17.71
C ARG A 325 13.15 -2.94 19.19
N ILE A 326 13.28 -4.15 19.72
CA ILE A 326 13.84 -4.44 21.04
C ILE A 326 15.13 -5.25 20.89
N TYR A 327 16.00 -5.18 21.87
CA TYR A 327 17.24 -5.94 21.87
C TYR A 327 17.26 -6.88 23.05
N LEU A 328 17.75 -8.11 22.85
CA LEU A 328 17.84 -9.13 23.88
C LEU A 328 19.08 -8.95 24.75
N ALA A 329 20.16 -8.42 24.18
CA ALA A 329 21.41 -8.17 24.89
C ALA A 329 21.70 -6.66 25.04
N LYS A 330 22.48 -6.30 26.06
CA LYS A 330 22.86 -4.91 26.34
C LYS A 330 23.61 -4.25 25.19
N ASP A 331 24.38 -5.01 24.43
CA ASP A 331 25.18 -4.53 23.30
C ASP A 331 24.38 -4.32 22.01
N LYS A 332 23.05 -4.18 22.12
CA LYS A 332 22.14 -4.06 20.97
C LYS A 332 22.22 -5.24 20.00
N LEU A 333 22.50 -6.43 20.50
CA LEU A 333 22.51 -7.67 19.74
C LEU A 333 21.13 -8.32 19.73
N PHE A 334 20.90 -9.15 18.72
CA PHE A 334 19.68 -9.95 18.56
C PHE A 334 18.39 -9.12 18.56
N PRO A 335 18.16 -8.25 17.54
CA PRO A 335 16.95 -7.45 17.45
C PRO A 335 15.71 -8.36 17.32
N ARG A 336 14.61 -7.96 17.97
CA ARG A 336 13.29 -8.59 17.89
C ARG A 336 12.24 -7.51 17.72
N TYR A 337 11.09 -7.92 17.19
CA TYR A 337 10.02 -6.99 16.77
C TYR A 337 8.69 -7.58 17.22
N PRO A 338 8.22 -7.31 18.47
CA PRO A 338 6.88 -7.71 18.89
C PRO A 338 5.83 -6.97 18.08
N ASP A 339 4.75 -7.65 17.66
CA ASP A 339 3.71 -7.05 16.83
C ASP A 339 2.83 -6.10 17.64
N PHE A 340 2.50 -6.48 18.88
CA PHE A 340 1.70 -5.66 19.79
C PHE A 340 2.26 -5.70 21.19
N HIS A 341 2.24 -4.53 21.85
CA HIS A 341 2.67 -4.39 23.23
C HIS A 341 1.74 -3.43 23.97
N ARG A 342 1.28 -3.85 25.14
CA ARG A 342 0.52 -3.01 26.05
C ARG A 342 1.37 -2.71 27.27
N GLU A 343 1.73 -1.43 27.44
CA GLU A 343 2.68 -0.99 28.47
C GLU A 343 2.13 -1.10 29.91
N PHE A 344 0.82 -1.00 30.05
CA PHE A 344 0.16 -1.00 31.36
C PHE A 344 0.44 -2.28 32.17
N ASP A 345 0.42 -3.44 31.53
CA ASP A 345 0.60 -4.76 32.14
C ASP A 345 1.70 -5.58 31.46
N ASN A 346 2.50 -4.93 30.60
CA ASN A 346 3.54 -5.55 29.81
C ASN A 346 3.06 -6.72 28.93
N THR A 347 1.77 -6.79 28.60
CA THR A 347 1.26 -7.85 27.73
C THR A 347 1.79 -7.71 26.32
N ILE A 348 2.31 -8.81 25.76
CA ILE A 348 2.81 -8.89 24.39
C ILE A 348 1.95 -9.87 23.61
N ILE A 349 1.62 -9.48 22.36
CA ILE A 349 0.97 -10.35 21.40
C ILE A 349 1.82 -10.38 20.15
N ASP A 350 2.12 -11.58 19.66
CA ASP A 350 2.82 -11.84 18.41
C ASP A 350 1.85 -12.53 17.45
N ALA A 351 1.52 -11.85 16.37
CA ALA A 351 0.47 -12.26 15.44
C ALA A 351 0.99 -13.24 14.40
N LYS A 352 0.46 -14.44 14.37
CA LYS A 352 0.86 -15.46 13.40
C LYS A 352 -0.30 -15.82 12.47
N TYR A 353 -0.11 -15.62 11.17
CA TYR A 353 -1.05 -16.04 10.14
C TYR A 353 -0.75 -17.50 9.73
N LYS A 354 -1.11 -18.46 10.56
CA LYS A 354 -0.92 -19.90 10.32
C LYS A 354 -1.88 -20.77 11.15
N ARG A 355 -2.04 -22.04 10.76
CA ARG A 355 -2.96 -22.97 11.43
C ARG A 355 -2.37 -23.58 12.70
N GLU A 356 -1.06 -23.78 12.70
CA GLU A 356 -0.34 -24.47 13.77
C GLU A 356 0.85 -23.62 14.20
N ILE A 357 1.07 -23.59 15.50
CA ILE A 357 2.22 -22.96 16.13
C ILE A 357 3.39 -23.93 16.03
N ASN A 358 4.53 -23.47 15.57
CA ASN A 358 5.75 -24.26 15.50
C ASN A 358 6.71 -23.94 16.66
N ARG A 359 7.78 -24.72 16.76
CA ARG A 359 8.80 -24.56 17.80
C ARG A 359 9.44 -23.16 17.81
N ASP A 360 9.67 -22.59 16.64
CA ASP A 360 10.30 -21.28 16.53
C ASP A 360 9.39 -20.16 17.05
N ASP A 361 8.08 -20.29 16.88
CA ASP A 361 7.12 -19.35 17.45
C ASP A 361 7.14 -19.37 18.97
N VAL A 362 7.23 -20.57 19.55
CA VAL A 362 7.34 -20.73 21.00
C VAL A 362 8.66 -20.13 21.50
N HIS A 363 9.77 -20.37 20.81
CA HIS A 363 11.06 -19.77 21.16
C HIS A 363 11.03 -18.24 21.06
N GLN A 364 10.36 -17.70 20.05
CA GLN A 364 10.18 -16.27 19.91
C GLN A 364 9.38 -15.68 21.10
N MET A 365 8.31 -16.35 21.51
CA MET A 365 7.51 -15.90 22.64
C MET A 365 8.27 -16.01 23.98
N ILE A 366 8.99 -17.10 24.22
CA ILE A 366 9.89 -17.25 25.39
C ILE A 366 10.91 -16.10 25.42
N THR A 367 11.44 -15.74 24.28
CA THR A 367 12.39 -14.63 24.13
C THR A 367 11.77 -13.28 24.56
N TYR A 368 10.52 -13.02 24.17
CA TYR A 368 9.80 -11.84 24.61
C TYR A 368 9.52 -11.85 26.10
N MET A 369 9.08 -13.00 26.65
CA MET A 369 8.85 -13.17 28.08
C MET A 369 10.10 -12.84 28.89
N TYR A 370 11.24 -13.37 28.49
CA TYR A 370 12.52 -13.10 29.14
C TYR A 370 12.87 -11.60 29.11
N ARG A 371 12.72 -10.97 27.95
CA ARG A 371 13.10 -9.56 27.78
C ARG A 371 12.22 -8.59 28.56
N PHE A 372 10.95 -8.91 28.70
CA PHE A 372 9.97 -8.07 29.43
C PHE A 372 9.71 -8.54 30.85
N CYS A 373 10.47 -9.51 31.33
CA CYS A 373 10.32 -10.10 32.67
C CYS A 373 8.90 -10.62 32.93
N LEU A 374 8.27 -11.24 31.94
CA LEU A 374 6.94 -11.81 32.06
C LEU A 374 7.03 -13.18 32.74
N LEU A 375 6.27 -13.37 33.81
CA LEU A 375 6.27 -14.61 34.59
C LEU A 375 5.31 -15.67 34.04
N TYR A 376 4.29 -15.26 33.27
CA TYR A 376 3.23 -16.14 32.81
C TYR A 376 2.87 -15.88 31.33
N THR A 377 2.61 -16.96 30.58
CA THR A 377 1.87 -16.91 29.33
C THR A 377 0.43 -17.29 29.61
N SER A 378 -0.52 -16.61 28.97
CA SER A 378 -1.87 -17.14 28.93
C SER A 378 -1.89 -18.32 27.96
N PRO A 379 -2.35 -19.51 28.37
CA PRO A 379 -2.47 -20.63 27.46
C PRO A 379 -3.42 -20.29 26.32
N SER A 380 -3.19 -20.91 25.15
CA SER A 380 -4.11 -20.75 24.02
C SER A 380 -5.50 -21.29 24.41
N PRO A 381 -6.58 -20.86 23.74
CA PRO A 381 -7.91 -21.43 24.02
C PRO A 381 -8.00 -22.95 23.88
N ARG A 382 -7.05 -23.59 23.18
CA ARG A 382 -6.93 -25.05 23.11
C ARG A 382 -6.35 -25.64 24.39
N ASP A 383 -5.34 -25.01 24.98
CA ASP A 383 -4.69 -25.50 26.21
C ASP A 383 -5.64 -25.42 27.42
N ALA A 384 -6.59 -24.46 27.40
CA ALA A 384 -7.59 -24.34 28.43
C ALA A 384 -8.62 -25.51 28.43
N HIS A 385 -8.74 -26.24 27.32
CA HIS A 385 -9.61 -27.41 27.22
C HIS A 385 -8.92 -28.71 27.73
N GLU A 386 -7.61 -28.81 27.58
CA GLU A 386 -6.85 -30.00 28.03
C GLU A 386 -6.55 -30.00 29.53
N SER A 387 -6.54 -28.82 30.17
CA SER A 387 -6.31 -28.71 31.62
C SER A 387 -7.54 -28.97 32.51
N ARG A 388 -8.67 -29.39 31.94
CA ARG A 388 -9.92 -29.69 32.66
C ARG A 388 -10.25 -31.20 32.70
N MET A 389 -9.29 -32.08 32.63
CA MET A 389 -9.52 -33.46 33.02
C MET A 389 -8.88 -33.76 34.38
N PRO A 390 -9.68 -34.38 35.30
CA PRO A 390 -9.26 -34.67 36.66
C PRO A 390 -8.19 -35.70 36.71
#